data_506c34cf9ed1f58a41b3c61abf25a5c9
#
_entry.id   506c34cf9ed1f58a41b3c61abf25a5c9
#
_cell.length_a   1.000
_cell.length_b   1.000
_cell.length_c   1.000
_cell.angle_alpha   90.00
_cell.angle_beta   90.00
_cell.angle_gamma   90.00
#
_symmetry.space_group_name_H-M   'P 1'
#
loop_
_entity.id
_entity.type
_entity.pdbx_description
1 polymer ?
#
loop_
_entity_poly.entity_id
_entity_poly.type
_entity_poly.pdbx_seq_one_letter_code
_entity_poly.pdbx_strand_id
1 'polypeptide(L)'
;MADGNEMSLYGRIGGGAVVDLLVERFYGNMDSFPEAVGIRAMHQPDLGPVKDVLKRYFTEWLGGPPLYSSERGHPRLRMRHMHVRIGIAERDAWLLCMRGALDDAIADEVAREDIYRALSGLADHMRNRDEPAA
;
A
#
# COMPACT_ATOMS: atom_id res chain seq x y z
N MET A 1 17.67 24.63 -6.65
CA MET A 1 17.76 23.79 -7.40
C MET A 1 16.71 22.86 -7.30
N ALA A 2 16.20 22.62 -8.27
CA ALA A 2 15.27 21.65 -8.21
C ALA A 2 16.02 20.53 -7.69
N ASP A 3 15.61 20.04 -6.72
CA ASP A 3 16.35 19.00 -6.25
C ASP A 3 15.55 17.78 -6.52
N GLY A 4 16.07 16.70 -6.15
CA GLY A 4 15.47 15.43 -6.38
C GLY A 4 14.11 15.30 -5.72
N ASN A 5 13.84 16.10 -4.72
CA ASN A 5 12.55 15.98 -4.04
C ASN A 5 11.41 16.42 -4.93
N GLU A 6 11.64 17.41 -5.76
CA GLU A 6 10.58 17.85 -6.65
C GLU A 6 10.23 16.80 -7.68
N MET A 7 11.18 15.91 -7.97
CA MET A 7 10.98 14.87 -8.95
C MET A 7 10.51 13.56 -8.35
N SER A 8 10.44 13.46 -7.02
CA SER A 8 9.99 12.22 -6.40
C SER A 8 8.49 12.03 -6.62
N LEU A 9 8.07 10.79 -6.62
CA LEU A 9 6.64 10.50 -6.70
C LEU A 9 5.90 11.13 -5.55
N TYR A 10 6.50 11.12 -4.36
CA TYR A 10 5.89 11.72 -3.18
C TYR A 10 5.51 13.18 -3.43
N GLY A 11 6.46 13.98 -3.92
CA GLY A 11 6.18 15.39 -4.20
C GLY A 11 5.21 15.55 -5.35
N ARG A 12 5.37 14.72 -6.37
CA ARG A 12 4.58 14.81 -7.58
C ARG A 12 3.09 14.56 -7.35
N ILE A 13 2.76 13.65 -6.44
CA ILE A 13 1.36 13.33 -6.18
C ILE A 13 0.70 14.27 -5.16
N GLY A 14 1.48 15.11 -4.47
CA GLY A 14 0.92 16.07 -3.51
C GLY A 14 1.36 15.87 -2.07
N GLY A 15 2.36 15.04 -1.83
CA GLY A 15 2.97 14.92 -0.51
C GLY A 15 2.11 14.21 0.51
N GLY A 16 2.32 14.54 1.78
CA GLY A 16 1.71 13.82 2.90
C GLY A 16 0.19 13.82 2.91
N ALA A 17 -0.43 14.91 2.45
CA ALA A 17 -1.89 14.97 2.43
C ALA A 17 -2.46 13.92 1.49
N VAL A 18 -1.81 13.67 0.36
CA VAL A 18 -2.27 12.66 -0.59
C VAL A 18 -1.97 11.26 -0.08
N VAL A 19 -0.81 11.07 0.58
CA VAL A 19 -0.52 9.77 1.20
C VAL A 19 -1.58 9.45 2.27
N ASP A 20 -1.96 10.43 3.09
CA ASP A 20 -3.01 10.22 4.09
C ASP A 20 -4.32 9.79 3.43
N LEU A 21 -4.73 10.52 2.39
CA LEU A 21 -5.97 10.21 1.70
C LEU A 21 -5.92 8.82 1.07
N LEU A 22 -4.80 8.49 0.45
CA LEU A 22 -4.62 7.19 -0.18
C LEU A 22 -4.82 6.04 0.82
N VAL A 23 -4.18 6.15 1.97
CA VAL A 23 -4.26 5.10 2.99
C VAL A 23 -5.67 5.01 3.57
N GLU A 24 -6.31 6.16 3.83
CA GLU A 24 -7.67 6.15 4.35
C GLU A 24 -8.64 5.52 3.34
N ARG A 25 -8.49 5.84 2.07
CA ARG A 25 -9.36 5.25 1.03
C ARG A 25 -9.11 3.76 0.88
N PHE A 26 -7.84 3.35 0.96
CA PHE A 26 -7.48 1.95 0.85
C PHE A 26 -8.18 1.11 1.92
N TYR A 27 -8.07 1.51 3.17
CA TYR A 27 -8.72 0.76 4.26
C TYR A 27 -10.23 0.92 4.26
N GLY A 28 -10.73 2.06 3.78
CA GLY A 28 -12.17 2.22 3.58
C GLY A 28 -12.72 1.23 2.56
N ASN A 29 -11.98 1.03 1.47
CA ASN A 29 -12.36 0.03 0.47
C ASN A 29 -12.28 -1.38 1.04
N MET A 30 -11.27 -1.65 1.86
CA MET A 30 -11.14 -2.96 2.50
C MET A 30 -12.33 -3.26 3.42
N ASP A 31 -12.87 -2.23 4.07
CA ASP A 31 -14.07 -2.40 4.90
C ASP A 31 -15.34 -2.56 4.09
N SER A 32 -15.35 -2.07 2.85
CA SER A 32 -16.58 -1.97 2.06
C SER A 32 -16.71 -3.01 0.96
N PHE A 33 -15.60 -3.41 0.34
CA PHE A 33 -15.66 -4.28 -0.81
C PHE A 33 -15.92 -5.73 -0.39
N PRO A 34 -16.92 -6.38 -0.98
CA PRO A 34 -17.17 -7.80 -0.66
C PRO A 34 -15.96 -8.69 -0.91
N GLU A 35 -15.19 -8.36 -1.94
CA GLU A 35 -13.99 -9.14 -2.29
C GLU A 35 -12.91 -9.06 -1.22
N ALA A 36 -12.98 -8.06 -0.34
CA ALA A 36 -11.95 -7.83 0.66
C ALA A 36 -12.26 -8.39 2.04
N VAL A 37 -13.39 -9.08 2.19
CA VAL A 37 -13.81 -9.61 3.49
C VAL A 37 -12.70 -10.48 4.09
N GLY A 38 -12.07 -11.32 3.28
CA GLY A 38 -11.02 -12.22 3.77
C GLY A 38 -9.80 -11.48 4.27
N ILE A 39 -9.31 -10.51 3.50
CA ILE A 39 -8.12 -9.78 3.95
C ILE A 39 -8.45 -8.83 5.10
N ARG A 40 -9.67 -8.28 5.13
CA ARG A 40 -10.08 -7.45 6.27
C ARG A 40 -10.03 -8.26 7.56
N ALA A 41 -10.46 -9.51 7.50
CA ALA A 41 -10.47 -10.39 8.67
C ALA A 41 -9.07 -10.71 9.19
N MET A 42 -8.04 -10.52 8.37
CA MET A 42 -6.66 -10.72 8.80
C MET A 42 -6.11 -9.54 9.59
N HIS A 43 -6.85 -8.46 9.69
CA HIS A 43 -6.42 -7.25 10.37
C HIS A 43 -7.13 -7.13 11.72
N GLN A 44 -6.55 -6.33 12.61
CA GLN A 44 -7.18 -6.01 13.88
C GLN A 44 -8.46 -5.22 13.65
N PRO A 45 -9.44 -5.32 14.57
CA PRO A 45 -10.65 -4.50 14.44
C PRO A 45 -10.35 -3.01 14.33
N ASP A 46 -9.40 -2.51 15.13
CA ASP A 46 -8.99 -1.12 15.07
C ASP A 46 -7.87 -0.98 14.03
N LEU A 47 -8.15 -0.30 12.94
CA LEU A 47 -7.18 -0.11 11.86
C LEU A 47 -6.27 1.09 12.09
N GLY A 48 -6.46 1.86 13.17
CA GLY A 48 -5.64 3.06 13.42
C GLY A 48 -4.15 2.77 13.37
N PRO A 49 -3.65 1.80 14.13
CA PRO A 49 -2.21 1.54 14.13
C PRO A 49 -1.66 1.12 12.77
N VAL A 50 -2.36 0.26 12.02
CA VAL A 50 -1.86 -0.19 10.73
C VAL A 50 -1.91 0.92 9.70
N LYS A 51 -2.91 1.79 9.78
CA LYS A 51 -2.96 2.97 8.91
C LYS A 51 -1.74 3.85 9.13
N ASP A 52 -1.39 4.10 10.38
CA ASP A 52 -0.25 4.94 10.70
C ASP A 52 1.04 4.34 10.14
N VAL A 53 1.23 3.05 10.30
CA VAL A 53 2.42 2.37 9.78
C VAL A 53 2.47 2.45 8.26
N LEU A 54 1.34 2.22 7.58
CA LEU A 54 1.32 2.26 6.14
C LEU A 54 1.58 3.67 5.60
N LYS A 55 1.04 4.70 6.27
CA LYS A 55 1.31 6.08 5.88
C LYS A 55 2.80 6.40 5.95
N ARG A 56 3.48 5.96 7.01
CA ARG A 56 4.91 6.17 7.15
C ARG A 56 5.69 5.40 6.10
N TYR A 57 5.31 4.16 5.85
CA TYR A 57 5.97 3.35 4.84
C TYR A 57 5.80 3.95 3.43
N PHE A 58 4.58 4.33 3.07
CA PHE A 58 4.35 4.89 1.74
C PHE A 58 5.05 6.23 1.56
N THR A 59 5.08 7.06 2.59
CA THR A 59 5.81 8.34 2.52
C THR A 59 7.25 8.10 2.11
N GLU A 60 7.91 7.17 2.77
CA GLU A 60 9.31 6.86 2.46
C GLU A 60 9.43 6.16 1.11
N TRP A 61 8.58 5.18 0.83
CA TRP A 61 8.63 4.39 -0.39
C TRP A 61 8.47 5.26 -1.64
N LEU A 62 7.66 6.30 -1.53
CA LEU A 62 7.42 7.21 -2.65
C LEU A 62 8.50 8.30 -2.78
N GLY A 63 9.49 8.30 -1.90
CA GLY A 63 10.61 9.22 -1.99
C GLY A 63 10.53 10.41 -1.05
N GLY A 64 9.62 10.39 -0.08
CA GLY A 64 9.55 11.42 0.95
C GLY A 64 10.47 11.12 2.11
N PRO A 65 10.26 11.79 3.25
CA PRO A 65 11.12 11.58 4.43
C PRO A 65 11.12 10.13 4.89
N PRO A 66 12.23 9.65 5.46
CA PRO A 66 12.35 8.24 5.86
C PRO A 66 11.66 7.94 7.18
N LEU A 67 10.37 8.15 7.23
CA LEU A 67 9.58 8.02 8.46
C LEU A 67 9.51 6.59 8.97
N TYR A 68 9.50 5.62 8.06
CA TYR A 68 9.42 4.23 8.46
C TYR A 68 10.77 3.70 8.93
N SER A 69 11.81 3.85 8.11
CA SER A 69 13.10 3.22 8.43
C SER A 69 13.80 3.87 9.59
N SER A 70 13.58 5.17 9.84
CA SER A 70 14.20 5.83 10.99
C SER A 70 13.63 5.31 12.31
N GLU A 71 12.42 4.76 12.30
CA GLU A 71 11.84 4.16 13.51
C GLU A 71 12.01 2.66 13.57
N ARG A 72 11.90 1.99 12.43
CA ARG A 72 11.74 0.53 12.41
C ARG A 72 12.84 -0.20 11.63
N GLY A 73 13.74 0.55 10.99
CA GLY A 73 14.78 -0.06 10.18
C GLY A 73 14.24 -0.59 8.86
N HIS A 74 14.91 -1.56 8.30
CA HIS A 74 14.54 -2.13 7.00
C HIS A 74 13.14 -2.76 7.08
N PRO A 75 12.27 -2.52 6.08
CA PRO A 75 10.89 -3.02 6.15
C PRO A 75 10.76 -4.53 6.23
N ARG A 76 11.57 -5.28 5.47
CA ARG A 76 11.49 -6.74 5.44
C ARG A 76 10.07 -7.22 5.27
N LEU A 77 9.38 -6.67 4.27
CA LEU A 77 7.95 -6.86 4.11
C LEU A 77 7.54 -8.31 3.99
N ARG A 78 8.25 -9.08 3.16
CA ARG A 78 7.85 -10.47 2.96
C ARG A 78 7.96 -11.26 4.26
N MET A 79 9.05 -11.04 5.00
CA MET A 79 9.22 -11.74 6.26
C MET A 79 8.12 -11.38 7.25
N ARG A 80 7.76 -10.11 7.31
CA ARG A 80 6.71 -9.66 8.25
C ARG A 80 5.35 -10.18 7.89
N HIS A 81 5.13 -10.63 6.65
CA HIS A 81 3.85 -11.17 6.20
C HIS A 81 3.79 -12.69 6.18
N MET A 82 4.88 -13.37 6.55
CA MET A 82 4.90 -14.83 6.48
C MET A 82 3.92 -15.50 7.44
N HIS A 83 3.48 -14.80 8.47
CA HIS A 83 2.55 -15.36 9.44
C HIS A 83 1.09 -15.32 8.98
N VAL A 84 0.80 -14.70 7.83
CA VAL A 84 -0.55 -14.70 7.27
C VAL A 84 -0.53 -15.39 5.92
N ARG A 85 -1.68 -15.98 5.55
CA ARG A 85 -1.79 -16.67 4.28
C ARG A 85 -2.03 -15.65 3.16
N ILE A 86 -1.14 -15.61 2.19
CA ILE A 86 -1.28 -14.70 1.04
C ILE A 86 -1.12 -15.50 -0.24
N GLY A 87 -2.25 -15.86 -0.84
CA GLY A 87 -2.29 -16.47 -2.15
C GLY A 87 -2.74 -15.46 -3.19
N ILE A 88 -3.13 -15.95 -4.36
CA ILE A 88 -3.57 -15.07 -5.44
C ILE A 88 -4.84 -14.30 -5.05
N ALA A 89 -5.77 -14.97 -4.37
CA ALA A 89 -7.02 -14.31 -3.99
C ALA A 89 -6.77 -13.13 -3.05
N GLU A 90 -5.89 -13.31 -2.06
CA GLU A 90 -5.56 -12.24 -1.12
C GLU A 90 -4.83 -11.10 -1.81
N ARG A 91 -3.88 -11.45 -2.69
CA ARG A 91 -3.17 -10.44 -3.48
C ARG A 91 -4.15 -9.63 -4.33
N ASP A 92 -5.06 -10.30 -5.02
CA ASP A 92 -5.98 -9.65 -5.92
C ASP A 92 -6.96 -8.74 -5.15
N ALA A 93 -7.43 -9.18 -3.99
CA ALA A 93 -8.31 -8.37 -3.16
C ALA A 93 -7.59 -7.11 -2.68
N TRP A 94 -6.33 -7.25 -2.27
CA TRP A 94 -5.52 -6.11 -1.84
C TRP A 94 -5.35 -5.10 -2.98
N LEU A 95 -5.03 -5.61 -4.17
CA LEU A 95 -4.84 -4.73 -5.34
C LEU A 95 -6.13 -4.07 -5.76
N LEU A 96 -7.26 -4.74 -5.64
CA LEU A 96 -8.55 -4.13 -5.94
C LEU A 96 -8.80 -2.93 -5.03
N CYS A 97 -8.57 -3.09 -3.73
CA CYS A 97 -8.74 -2.00 -2.78
C CYS A 97 -7.77 -0.86 -3.07
N MET A 98 -6.53 -1.20 -3.41
CA MET A 98 -5.52 -0.19 -3.69
C MET A 98 -5.81 0.54 -5.01
N ARG A 99 -6.28 -0.18 -6.03
CA ARG A 99 -6.63 0.45 -7.30
C ARG A 99 -7.70 1.52 -7.11
N GLY A 100 -8.75 1.19 -6.38
CA GLY A 100 -9.80 2.17 -6.09
C GLY A 100 -9.27 3.37 -5.32
N ALA A 101 -8.39 3.13 -4.35
CA ALA A 101 -7.81 4.21 -3.56
C ALA A 101 -6.92 5.11 -4.40
N LEU A 102 -6.10 4.54 -5.27
CA LEU A 102 -5.25 5.32 -6.17
C LEU A 102 -6.08 6.18 -7.11
N ASP A 103 -7.14 5.61 -7.66
CA ASP A 103 -8.02 6.35 -8.56
C ASP A 103 -8.67 7.54 -7.85
N ASP A 104 -9.01 7.38 -6.57
CA ASP A 104 -9.65 8.45 -5.82
C ASP A 104 -8.65 9.51 -5.34
N ALA A 105 -7.43 9.12 -5.01
CA ALA A 105 -6.52 10.01 -4.31
C ALA A 105 -5.53 10.72 -5.23
N ILE A 106 -5.16 10.14 -6.36
CA ILE A 106 -4.06 10.64 -7.18
C ILE A 106 -4.59 11.09 -8.53
N ALA A 107 -4.49 12.40 -8.78
CA ALA A 107 -4.97 12.98 -10.03
C ALA A 107 -4.03 12.74 -11.21
N ASP A 108 -2.72 12.70 -10.96
CA ASP A 108 -1.73 12.51 -12.02
C ASP A 108 -1.80 11.08 -12.52
N GLU A 109 -2.32 10.89 -13.71
CA GLU A 109 -2.58 9.55 -14.24
C GLU A 109 -1.29 8.76 -14.45
N VAL A 110 -0.23 9.40 -14.92
CA VAL A 110 1.03 8.70 -15.16
C VAL A 110 1.62 8.22 -13.83
N ALA A 111 1.65 9.10 -12.84
CA ALA A 111 2.15 8.72 -11.52
C ALA A 111 1.30 7.61 -10.91
N ARG A 112 -0.02 7.72 -11.05
CA ARG A 112 -0.94 6.73 -10.52
C ARG A 112 -0.69 5.35 -11.11
N GLU A 113 -0.52 5.28 -12.43
CA GLU A 113 -0.27 4.00 -13.08
C GLU A 113 1.10 3.43 -12.75
N ASP A 114 2.11 4.28 -12.64
CA ASP A 114 3.45 3.83 -12.24
C ASP A 114 3.43 3.25 -10.83
N ILE A 115 2.72 3.92 -9.92
CA ILE A 115 2.60 3.44 -8.55
C ILE A 115 1.85 2.11 -8.51
N TYR A 116 0.75 2.01 -9.26
CA TYR A 116 -0.03 0.76 -9.28
C TYR A 116 0.81 -0.40 -9.79
N ARG A 117 1.59 -0.17 -10.85
CA ARG A 117 2.45 -1.21 -11.42
C ARG A 117 3.49 -1.67 -10.41
N ALA A 118 4.13 -0.72 -9.73
CA ALA A 118 5.14 -1.06 -8.72
C ALA A 118 4.51 -1.81 -7.55
N LEU A 119 3.33 -1.38 -7.11
CA LEU A 119 2.64 -2.07 -6.01
C LEU A 119 2.16 -3.45 -6.41
N SER A 120 1.80 -3.64 -7.68
CA SER A 120 1.42 -4.96 -8.17
C SER A 120 2.58 -5.96 -8.04
N GLY A 121 3.79 -5.51 -8.39
CA GLY A 121 4.96 -6.35 -8.23
C GLY A 121 5.27 -6.64 -6.77
N LEU A 122 5.13 -5.63 -5.93
CA LEU A 122 5.38 -5.80 -4.50
C LEU A 122 4.35 -6.75 -3.87
N ALA A 123 3.08 -6.59 -4.21
CA ALA A 123 2.03 -7.45 -3.69
C ALA A 123 2.23 -8.89 -4.12
N ASP A 124 2.65 -9.10 -5.37
CA ASP A 124 2.94 -10.45 -5.84
C ASP A 124 4.11 -11.05 -5.07
N HIS A 125 5.12 -10.24 -4.75
CA HIS A 125 6.26 -10.69 -3.96
C HIS A 125 5.86 -11.10 -2.55
N MET A 126 4.76 -10.57 -2.03
CA MET A 126 4.29 -10.94 -0.69
C MET A 126 3.60 -12.29 -0.67
N ARG A 127 3.23 -12.87 -1.81
CA ARG A 127 2.56 -14.18 -1.83
C ARG A 127 3.44 -15.23 -1.17
N ASN A 128 2.81 -16.06 -0.36
CA ASN A 128 3.48 -17.14 0.33
C ASN A 128 2.69 -18.46 0.22
N ARG A 129 1.71 -18.52 -0.68
CA ARG A 129 0.97 -19.74 -1.01
C ARG A 129 0.89 -19.88 -2.50
N ASP A 130 1.15 -21.07 -2.96
CA ASP A 130 0.94 -21.39 -4.35
C ASP A 130 -0.54 -21.57 -4.59
N GLU A 131 -0.94 -21.36 -5.77
CA GLU A 131 -2.24 -21.41 -6.08
C GLU A 131 -2.65 -22.64 -6.48
N PRO A 132 -3.78 -22.49 -6.31
CA PRO A 132 -4.56 -23.03 -5.40
C PRO A 132 -4.40 -24.24 -5.82
N ALA A 133 -4.11 -24.73 -4.94
CA ALA A 133 -4.21 -25.84 -5.23
C ALA A 133 -5.47 -26.14 -5.67
N ALA A 134 -6.01 -25.98 -6.06
CA ALA A 134 -7.29 -26.29 -6.49
C ALA A 134 -8.10 -27.00 -5.73
#